data_9cf59bf6446268a75980e815b51dd578
#
_entry.id   9cf59bf6446268a75980e815b51dd578
#
_cell.length_a   1.000
_cell.length_b   1.000
_cell.length_c   1.000
_cell.angle_alpha   90.00
_cell.angle_beta   90.00
_cell.angle_gamma   90.00
#
_symmetry.space_group_name_H-M   'P 1'
#
loop_
_entity.id
_entity.type
_entity.pdbx_description
1 polymer ?
#
loop_
_entity_poly.entity_id
_entity_poly.type
_entity_poly.pdbx_seq_one_letter_code
_entity_poly.pdbx_strand_id
1 'polypeptide(L)'
;MFGIPFPYQIAAVAFLVVGAFSGGYIKGSARADVEIARAAAEAQAQIAELQTQQATTNTQIVTKYVDRIRTVLVEKNQNAQLIANLPTSNLKLPNRWVYLHDLATTGGNADTTRAVDAASSPFTDNDALRTLSDNYSTCRQNSQQLEALQQWIRDTQKNVEEVNSK
;
A
#
# COMPACT_ATOMS: atom_id res chain seq x y z
N MET A 1 48.32 -54.64 -47.16
CA MET A 1 47.75 -53.84 -46.07
C MET A 1 48.43 -52.47 -46.13
N PHE A 2 47.70 -51.47 -46.60
CA PHE A 2 48.21 -50.09 -46.64
C PHE A 2 47.90 -49.47 -45.27
N GLY A 3 48.91 -49.45 -44.43
CA GLY A 3 48.82 -48.75 -43.16
C GLY A 3 48.84 -47.25 -43.40
N ILE A 4 47.81 -46.53 -42.93
CA ILE A 4 47.76 -45.06 -42.95
C ILE A 4 48.97 -44.56 -42.16
N PRO A 5 49.86 -43.66 -42.71
CA PRO A 5 50.98 -43.15 -41.97
C PRO A 5 50.60 -42.47 -40.66
N PHE A 6 51.36 -42.72 -39.62
CA PHE A 6 51.12 -42.28 -38.24
C PHE A 6 50.69 -40.78 -38.09
N PRO A 7 51.23 -39.80 -38.84
CA PRO A 7 50.84 -38.39 -38.73
C PRO A 7 49.37 -38.17 -39.17
N TYR A 8 48.85 -38.97 -40.14
CA TYR A 8 47.47 -38.83 -40.59
C TYR A 8 46.45 -39.42 -39.57
N GLN A 9 46.89 -40.39 -38.78
CA GLN A 9 46.04 -40.94 -37.68
C GLN A 9 45.85 -39.90 -36.57
N ILE A 10 46.92 -39.16 -36.21
CA ILE A 10 46.81 -38.07 -35.22
C ILE A 10 45.95 -36.93 -35.74
N ALA A 11 46.07 -36.56 -37.00
CA ALA A 11 45.25 -35.52 -37.62
C ALA A 11 43.77 -35.91 -37.63
N ALA A 12 43.43 -37.17 -37.95
CA ALA A 12 42.07 -37.66 -37.95
C ALA A 12 41.43 -37.66 -36.54
N VAL A 13 42.18 -38.06 -35.50
CA VAL A 13 41.71 -38.04 -34.11
C VAL A 13 41.52 -36.57 -33.64
N ALA A 14 42.43 -35.68 -33.95
CA ALA A 14 42.30 -34.27 -33.62
C ALA A 14 41.03 -33.63 -34.25
N PHE A 15 40.76 -33.98 -35.53
CA PHE A 15 39.58 -33.48 -36.23
C PHE A 15 38.29 -34.00 -35.60
N LEU A 16 38.23 -35.28 -35.19
CA LEU A 16 37.09 -35.84 -34.47
C LEU A 16 36.83 -35.22 -33.12
N VAL A 17 37.90 -34.94 -32.37
CA VAL A 17 37.80 -34.27 -31.05
C VAL A 17 37.29 -32.85 -31.19
N VAL A 18 37.82 -32.05 -32.12
CA VAL A 18 37.38 -30.69 -32.39
C VAL A 18 35.94 -30.66 -32.90
N GLY A 19 35.59 -31.59 -33.79
CA GLY A 19 34.21 -31.71 -34.31
C GLY A 19 33.19 -32.10 -33.24
N ALA A 20 33.55 -33.02 -32.35
CA ALA A 20 32.68 -33.42 -31.25
C ALA A 20 32.53 -32.29 -30.20
N PHE A 21 33.62 -31.56 -29.92
CA PHE A 21 33.60 -30.47 -28.97
C PHE A 21 32.83 -29.25 -29.50
N SER A 22 33.01 -28.86 -30.75
CA SER A 22 32.25 -27.78 -31.38
C SER A 22 30.76 -28.12 -31.55
N GLY A 23 30.45 -29.35 -31.96
CA GLY A 23 29.05 -29.82 -32.03
C GLY A 23 28.34 -29.89 -30.68
N GLY A 24 29.06 -30.33 -29.64
CA GLY A 24 28.59 -30.33 -28.26
C GLY A 24 28.38 -28.93 -27.70
N TYR A 25 29.28 -28.00 -27.96
CA TYR A 25 29.19 -26.61 -27.52
C TYR A 25 28.00 -25.89 -28.19
N ILE A 26 27.83 -26.00 -29.51
CA ILE A 26 26.72 -25.37 -30.25
C ILE A 26 25.37 -25.96 -29.82
N LYS A 27 25.26 -27.27 -29.60
CA LYS A 27 24.03 -27.87 -29.10
C LYS A 27 23.75 -27.52 -27.63
N GLY A 28 24.78 -27.40 -26.82
CA GLY A 28 24.67 -27.01 -25.41
C GLY A 28 24.22 -25.55 -25.25
N SER A 29 24.83 -24.61 -26.00
CA SER A 29 24.45 -23.21 -25.98
C SER A 29 23.00 -22.99 -26.49
N ALA A 30 22.62 -23.62 -27.58
CA ALA A 30 21.27 -23.51 -28.13
C ALA A 30 20.18 -24.02 -27.15
N ARG A 31 20.47 -25.07 -26.36
CA ARG A 31 19.55 -25.53 -25.32
C ARG A 31 19.47 -24.55 -24.14
N ALA A 32 20.62 -24.04 -23.71
CA ALA A 32 20.65 -23.04 -22.65
C ALA A 32 19.92 -21.76 -23.07
N ASP A 33 20.07 -21.30 -24.30
CA ASP A 33 19.35 -20.13 -24.82
C ASP A 33 17.84 -20.34 -24.84
N VAL A 34 17.37 -21.53 -25.21
CA VAL A 34 15.94 -21.89 -25.19
C VAL A 34 15.40 -21.97 -23.76
N GLU A 35 16.15 -22.52 -22.81
CA GLU A 35 15.75 -22.58 -21.40
C GLU A 35 15.69 -21.18 -20.78
N ILE A 36 16.67 -20.32 -21.06
CA ILE A 36 16.68 -18.92 -20.62
C ILE A 36 15.50 -18.15 -21.22
N ALA A 37 15.25 -18.31 -22.53
CA ALA A 37 14.12 -17.65 -23.19
C ALA A 37 12.77 -18.10 -22.60
N ARG A 38 12.65 -19.40 -22.30
CA ARG A 38 11.45 -19.95 -21.66
C ARG A 38 11.26 -19.40 -20.25
N ALA A 39 12.29 -19.43 -19.42
CA ALA A 39 12.24 -18.87 -18.07
C ALA A 39 11.93 -17.36 -18.08
N ALA A 40 12.47 -16.63 -19.04
CA ALA A 40 12.16 -15.20 -19.21
C ALA A 40 10.69 -14.97 -19.61
N ALA A 41 10.16 -15.80 -20.51
CA ALA A 41 8.75 -15.72 -20.92
C ALA A 41 7.79 -16.06 -19.76
N GLU A 42 8.11 -17.09 -18.97
CA GLU A 42 7.35 -17.47 -17.77
C GLU A 42 7.38 -16.34 -16.72
N ALA A 43 8.54 -15.76 -16.46
CA ALA A 43 8.68 -14.61 -15.56
C ALA A 43 7.89 -13.39 -16.05
N GLN A 44 7.91 -13.09 -17.35
CA GLN A 44 7.11 -12.00 -17.92
C GLN A 44 5.60 -12.25 -17.78
N ALA A 45 5.15 -13.48 -17.98
CA ALA A 45 3.74 -13.85 -17.80
C ALA A 45 3.29 -13.68 -16.33
N GLN A 46 4.12 -14.10 -15.37
CA GLN A 46 3.86 -13.91 -13.95
C GLN A 46 3.80 -12.42 -13.57
N ILE A 47 4.72 -11.60 -14.09
CA ILE A 47 4.72 -10.15 -13.87
C ILE A 47 3.44 -9.52 -14.43
N ALA A 48 3.02 -9.88 -15.64
CA ALA A 48 1.80 -9.37 -16.26
C ALA A 48 0.54 -9.78 -15.47
N GLU A 49 0.48 -11.00 -14.99
CA GLU A 49 -0.61 -11.47 -14.12
C GLU A 49 -0.66 -10.68 -12.81
N LEU A 50 0.48 -10.52 -12.14
CA LEU A 50 0.59 -9.76 -10.90
C LEU A 50 0.19 -8.29 -11.08
N GLN A 51 0.60 -7.65 -12.18
CA GLN A 51 0.20 -6.29 -12.50
C GLN A 51 -1.32 -6.16 -12.68
N THR A 52 -1.95 -7.12 -13.33
CA THR A 52 -3.40 -7.15 -13.54
C THR A 52 -4.16 -7.31 -12.22
N GLN A 53 -3.73 -8.25 -11.38
CA GLN A 53 -4.30 -8.47 -10.06
C GLN A 53 -4.14 -7.22 -9.17
N GLN A 54 -2.97 -6.61 -9.19
CA GLN A 54 -2.69 -5.39 -8.42
C GLN A 54 -3.52 -4.20 -8.90
N ALA A 55 -3.72 -4.02 -10.21
CA ALA A 55 -4.58 -2.98 -10.76
C ALA A 55 -6.03 -3.15 -10.32
N THR A 56 -6.54 -4.39 -10.32
CA THR A 56 -7.89 -4.73 -9.84
C THR A 56 -8.04 -4.42 -8.35
N THR A 57 -7.09 -4.87 -7.54
CA THR A 57 -7.05 -4.61 -6.09
C THR A 57 -7.04 -3.11 -5.80
N ASN A 58 -6.19 -2.34 -6.48
CA ASN A 58 -6.10 -0.90 -6.32
C ASN A 58 -7.45 -0.22 -6.63
N THR A 59 -8.08 -0.58 -7.74
CA THR A 59 -9.36 -0.01 -8.14
C THR A 59 -10.46 -0.30 -7.12
N GLN A 60 -10.56 -1.53 -6.63
CA GLN A 60 -11.56 -1.92 -5.65
C GLN A 60 -11.39 -1.18 -4.31
N ILE A 61 -10.14 -1.09 -3.82
CA ILE A 61 -9.86 -0.43 -2.55
C ILE A 61 -10.09 1.06 -2.64
N VAL A 62 -9.62 1.71 -3.71
CA VAL A 62 -9.84 3.15 -3.93
C VAL A 62 -11.33 3.47 -4.02
N THR A 63 -12.10 2.67 -4.76
CA THR A 63 -13.55 2.87 -4.88
C THR A 63 -14.25 2.77 -3.52
N LYS A 64 -13.98 1.71 -2.75
CA LYS A 64 -14.54 1.53 -1.40
C LYS A 64 -14.14 2.66 -0.46
N TYR A 65 -12.89 3.08 -0.51
CA TYR A 65 -12.40 4.20 0.31
C TYR A 65 -13.12 5.51 -0.03
N VAL A 66 -13.23 5.86 -1.32
CA VAL A 66 -13.92 7.07 -1.78
C VAL A 66 -15.38 7.09 -1.33
N ASP A 67 -16.09 5.97 -1.46
CA ASP A 67 -17.49 5.87 -1.05
C ASP A 67 -17.66 6.04 0.47
N ARG A 68 -16.76 5.44 1.27
CA ARG A 68 -16.76 5.61 2.73
C ARG A 68 -16.46 7.04 3.14
N ILE A 69 -15.48 7.70 2.52
CA ILE A 69 -15.16 9.11 2.79
C ILE A 69 -16.34 10.01 2.41
N ARG A 70 -17.00 9.75 1.28
CA ARG A 70 -18.20 10.49 0.87
C ARG A 70 -19.30 10.39 1.93
N THR A 71 -19.53 9.21 2.49
CA THR A 71 -20.51 9.00 3.58
C THR A 71 -20.13 9.84 4.80
N VAL A 72 -18.87 9.80 5.25
CA VAL A 72 -18.40 10.61 6.39
C VAL A 72 -18.60 12.10 6.16
N LEU A 73 -18.34 12.59 4.95
CA LEU A 73 -18.51 14.00 4.60
C LEU A 73 -20.00 14.41 4.57
N VAL A 74 -20.89 13.55 4.07
CA VAL A 74 -22.34 13.81 4.10
C VAL A 74 -22.83 13.91 5.54
N GLU A 75 -22.44 12.99 6.41
CA GLU A 75 -22.80 13.00 7.84
C GLU A 75 -22.23 14.25 8.54
N LYS A 76 -20.98 14.64 8.24
CA LYS A 76 -20.37 15.88 8.73
C LYS A 76 -21.22 17.10 8.37
N ASN A 77 -21.63 17.21 7.10
CA ASN A 77 -22.44 18.33 6.64
C ASN A 77 -23.83 18.35 7.31
N GLN A 78 -24.46 17.17 7.48
CA GLN A 78 -25.72 17.06 8.21
C GLN A 78 -25.59 17.51 9.67
N ASN A 79 -24.55 17.06 10.36
CA ASN A 79 -24.27 17.47 11.75
C ASN A 79 -24.01 18.98 11.83
N ALA A 80 -23.24 19.55 10.90
CA ALA A 80 -22.99 20.99 10.86
C ALA A 80 -24.30 21.80 10.68
N GLN A 81 -25.22 21.33 9.83
CA GLN A 81 -26.54 21.94 9.66
C GLN A 81 -27.39 21.81 10.92
N LEU A 82 -27.40 20.65 11.57
CA LEU A 82 -28.12 20.46 12.83
C LEU A 82 -27.60 21.42 13.92
N ILE A 83 -26.28 21.51 14.08
CA ILE A 83 -25.66 22.42 15.06
C ILE A 83 -25.96 23.88 14.71
N ALA A 84 -25.96 24.26 13.43
CA ALA A 84 -26.27 25.63 13.00
C ALA A 84 -27.73 26.03 13.31
N ASN A 85 -28.64 25.05 13.34
CA ASN A 85 -30.05 25.25 13.65
C ASN A 85 -30.39 25.15 15.16
N LEU A 86 -29.41 24.85 16.00
CA LEU A 86 -29.62 24.88 17.45
C LEU A 86 -29.92 26.30 17.94
N PRO A 87 -30.73 26.45 18.99
CA PRO A 87 -30.93 27.75 19.61
C PRO A 87 -29.60 28.35 20.07
N THR A 88 -29.47 29.67 19.98
CA THR A 88 -28.28 30.36 20.48
C THR A 88 -28.11 30.06 21.97
N SER A 89 -27.00 29.44 22.33
CA SER A 89 -26.69 29.15 23.72
C SER A 89 -25.86 30.29 24.32
N ASN A 90 -26.22 30.66 25.52
CA ASN A 90 -25.44 31.60 26.36
C ASN A 90 -24.51 30.86 27.32
N LEU A 91 -24.51 29.51 27.27
CA LEU A 91 -23.66 28.70 28.13
C LEU A 91 -22.19 28.85 27.69
N LYS A 92 -21.40 29.50 28.48
CA LYS A 92 -19.95 29.67 28.27
C LYS A 92 -19.20 28.47 28.84
N LEU A 93 -18.25 27.96 28.06
CA LEU A 93 -17.35 26.92 28.55
C LEU A 93 -16.35 27.52 29.57
N PRO A 94 -15.98 26.79 30.64
CA PRO A 94 -14.90 27.23 31.49
C PRO A 94 -13.53 27.11 30.78
N ASN A 95 -12.61 28.01 31.08
CA ASN A 95 -11.26 28.02 30.50
C ASN A 95 -10.55 26.66 30.65
N ARG A 96 -10.73 26.00 31.80
CA ARG A 96 -10.17 24.65 32.04
C ARG A 96 -10.63 23.62 31.00
N TRP A 97 -11.89 23.71 30.52
CA TRP A 97 -12.41 22.80 29.53
C TRP A 97 -11.71 23.02 28.18
N VAL A 98 -11.62 24.26 27.75
CA VAL A 98 -10.93 24.64 26.51
C VAL A 98 -9.46 24.20 26.56
N TYR A 99 -8.78 24.54 27.67
CA TYR A 99 -7.38 24.16 27.87
C TYR A 99 -7.14 22.66 27.80
N LEU A 100 -7.96 21.84 28.51
CA LEU A 100 -7.80 20.38 28.52
C LEU A 100 -8.15 19.76 27.18
N HIS A 101 -9.14 20.31 26.48
CA HIS A 101 -9.47 19.88 25.12
C HIS A 101 -8.31 20.13 24.15
N ASP A 102 -7.73 21.34 24.17
CA ASP A 102 -6.61 21.67 23.29
C ASP A 102 -5.36 20.85 23.64
N LEU A 103 -5.11 20.63 24.92
CA LEU A 103 -4.02 19.77 25.38
C LEU A 103 -4.18 18.32 24.89
N ALA A 104 -5.39 17.79 24.92
CA ALA A 104 -5.68 16.44 24.44
C ALA A 104 -5.45 16.30 22.92
N THR A 105 -5.61 17.37 22.14
CA THR A 105 -5.42 17.36 20.69
C THR A 105 -3.96 17.60 20.26
N THR A 106 -3.24 18.45 21.00
CA THR A 106 -1.87 18.87 20.63
C THR A 106 -0.79 18.08 21.37
N GLY A 107 -1.14 17.41 22.46
CA GLY A 107 -0.21 16.80 23.38
C GLY A 107 0.52 17.85 24.25
N GLY A 108 1.34 17.41 25.17
CA GLY A 108 2.16 18.27 26.03
C GLY A 108 1.94 17.99 27.52
N ASN A 109 2.67 18.74 28.34
CA ASN A 109 2.54 18.67 29.81
C ASN A 109 1.41 19.57 30.31
N ALA A 110 0.56 19.04 31.16
CA ALA A 110 -0.53 19.78 31.77
C ALA A 110 0.02 20.86 32.74
N ASP A 111 -0.45 22.09 32.55
CA ASP A 111 -0.30 23.16 33.55
C ASP A 111 -1.48 23.03 34.52
N THR A 112 -1.17 22.68 35.78
CA THR A 112 -2.17 22.46 36.83
C THR A 112 -2.96 23.72 37.18
N THR A 113 -2.34 24.91 37.05
CA THR A 113 -3.01 26.19 37.29
C THR A 113 -4.11 26.44 36.26
N ARG A 114 -3.84 26.20 35.00
CA ARG A 114 -4.81 26.32 33.91
C ARG A 114 -5.87 25.21 33.92
N ALA A 115 -5.49 24.01 34.36
CA ALA A 115 -6.39 22.88 34.46
C ALA A 115 -7.51 23.04 35.50
N VAL A 116 -7.36 23.95 36.46
CA VAL A 116 -8.36 24.26 37.49
C VAL A 116 -9.11 25.59 37.28
N ASP A 117 -8.74 26.34 36.24
CA ASP A 117 -9.37 27.64 35.93
C ASP A 117 -10.84 27.46 35.53
N ALA A 118 -11.75 27.89 36.41
CA ALA A 118 -13.19 27.82 36.23
C ALA A 118 -13.79 29.08 35.60
N ALA A 119 -12.99 30.10 35.31
CA ALA A 119 -13.44 31.32 34.65
C ALA A 119 -14.05 31.04 33.30
N SER A 120 -15.05 31.81 32.88
CA SER A 120 -15.72 31.60 31.58
C SER A 120 -14.82 31.99 30.43
N SER A 121 -14.71 31.10 29.45
CA SER A 121 -14.06 31.36 28.16
C SER A 121 -14.99 32.16 27.22
N PRO A 122 -14.49 32.73 26.12
CA PRO A 122 -15.35 33.31 25.09
C PRO A 122 -16.20 32.29 24.34
N PHE A 123 -15.83 30.99 24.39
CA PHE A 123 -16.47 29.92 23.62
C PHE A 123 -17.73 29.42 24.29
N THR A 124 -18.71 29.02 23.47
CA THR A 124 -19.98 28.46 23.89
C THR A 124 -19.98 26.93 23.75
N ASP A 125 -21.02 26.27 24.29
CA ASP A 125 -21.29 24.85 24.07
C ASP A 125 -21.53 24.53 22.58
N ASN A 126 -22.16 25.42 21.80
CA ASN A 126 -22.33 25.25 20.36
C ASN A 126 -20.97 25.27 19.63
N ASP A 127 -20.00 26.09 20.06
CA ASP A 127 -18.64 26.08 19.51
C ASP A 127 -17.95 24.74 19.83
N ALA A 128 -18.13 24.21 21.04
CA ALA A 128 -17.63 22.89 21.40
C ALA A 128 -18.23 21.78 20.54
N LEU A 129 -19.53 21.78 20.32
CA LEU A 129 -20.21 20.79 19.47
C LEU A 129 -19.68 20.80 18.04
N ARG A 130 -19.43 21.97 17.45
CA ARG A 130 -18.82 22.09 16.12
C ARG A 130 -17.42 21.48 16.10
N THR A 131 -16.57 21.89 17.04
CA THR A 131 -15.18 21.42 17.13
C THR A 131 -15.13 19.91 17.32
N LEU A 132 -15.95 19.33 18.21
CA LEU A 132 -16.02 17.91 18.44
C LEU A 132 -16.54 17.15 17.21
N SER A 133 -17.58 17.66 16.54
CA SER A 133 -18.11 17.07 15.30
C SER A 133 -17.06 17.04 14.20
N ASP A 134 -16.29 18.11 14.03
CA ASP A 134 -15.20 18.20 13.04
C ASP A 134 -14.06 17.24 13.37
N ASN A 135 -13.66 17.18 14.65
CA ASN A 135 -12.61 16.27 15.11
C ASN A 135 -12.99 14.81 14.92
N TYR A 136 -14.23 14.41 15.27
CA TYR A 136 -14.71 13.06 15.06
C TYR A 136 -14.81 12.70 13.58
N SER A 137 -15.25 13.64 12.74
CA SER A 137 -15.28 13.43 11.30
C SER A 137 -13.86 13.19 10.74
N THR A 138 -12.88 13.99 11.17
CA THR A 138 -11.47 13.83 10.79
C THR A 138 -10.90 12.49 11.28
N CYS A 139 -11.20 12.12 12.53
CA CYS A 139 -10.77 10.84 13.09
C CYS A 139 -11.35 9.66 12.28
N ARG A 140 -12.63 9.70 11.90
CA ARG A 140 -13.25 8.69 11.05
C ARG A 140 -12.63 8.62 9.66
N GLN A 141 -12.28 9.76 9.04
CA GLN A 141 -11.58 9.79 7.75
C GLN A 141 -10.21 9.11 7.86
N ASN A 142 -9.44 9.42 8.89
CA ASN A 142 -8.14 8.80 9.14
C ASN A 142 -8.26 7.29 9.39
N SER A 143 -9.29 6.87 10.14
CA SER A 143 -9.57 5.44 10.37
C SER A 143 -9.90 4.71 9.07
N GLN A 144 -10.74 5.29 8.19
CA GLN A 144 -11.06 4.71 6.89
C GLN A 144 -9.82 4.62 5.97
N GLN A 145 -8.94 5.62 6.03
CA GLN A 145 -7.68 5.58 5.29
C GLN A 145 -6.77 4.46 5.79
N LEU A 146 -6.65 4.31 7.10
CA LEU A 146 -5.83 3.25 7.70
C LEU A 146 -6.39 1.86 7.36
N GLU A 147 -7.69 1.65 7.44
CA GLU A 147 -8.35 0.40 7.03
C GLU A 147 -8.09 0.09 5.55
N ALA A 148 -8.20 1.09 4.67
CA ALA A 148 -7.95 0.93 3.24
C ALA A 148 -6.49 0.52 2.97
N LEU A 149 -5.51 1.15 3.66
CA LEU A 149 -4.10 0.80 3.55
C LEU A 149 -3.80 -0.61 4.07
N GLN A 150 -4.38 -0.98 5.21
CA GLN A 150 -4.22 -2.33 5.76
C GLN A 150 -4.82 -3.39 4.84
N GLN A 151 -5.98 -3.11 4.24
CA GLN A 151 -6.59 -4.02 3.27
C GLN A 151 -5.73 -4.14 2.01
N TRP A 152 -5.21 -3.02 1.52
CA TRP A 152 -4.32 -3.02 0.36
C TRP A 152 -3.06 -3.87 0.59
N ILE A 153 -2.44 -3.78 1.77
CA ILE A 153 -1.28 -4.60 2.13
C ILE A 153 -1.65 -6.09 2.10
N ARG A 154 -2.76 -6.47 2.76
CA ARG A 154 -3.20 -7.89 2.80
C ARG A 154 -3.48 -8.44 1.41
N ASP A 155 -4.20 -7.69 0.57
CA ASP A 155 -4.58 -8.14 -0.77
C ASP A 155 -3.36 -8.20 -1.70
N THR A 156 -2.40 -7.27 -1.55
CA THR A 156 -1.13 -7.31 -2.29
C THR A 156 -0.29 -8.52 -1.90
N GLN A 157 -0.18 -8.84 -0.62
CA GLN A 157 0.53 -10.03 -0.15
C GLN A 157 -0.09 -11.31 -0.71
N LYS A 158 -1.42 -11.40 -0.66
CA LYS A 158 -2.16 -12.53 -1.22
C LYS A 158 -1.92 -12.69 -2.72
N ASN A 159 -1.97 -11.60 -3.49
CA ASN A 159 -1.69 -11.63 -4.93
C ASN A 159 -0.29 -12.17 -5.24
N VAL A 160 0.73 -11.75 -4.46
CA VAL A 160 2.11 -12.24 -4.62
C VAL A 160 2.21 -13.73 -4.28
N GLU A 161 1.56 -14.19 -3.22
CA GLU A 161 1.55 -15.60 -2.82
C GLU A 161 0.87 -16.47 -3.89
N GLU A 162 -0.25 -16.04 -4.45
CA GLU A 162 -0.99 -16.76 -5.50
C GLU A 162 -0.17 -16.88 -6.79
N VAL A 163 0.57 -15.86 -7.19
CA VAL A 163 1.44 -15.91 -8.37
C VAL A 163 2.64 -16.83 -8.14
N ASN A 164 3.25 -16.79 -6.95
CA ASN A 164 4.41 -17.61 -6.62
C ASN A 164 4.08 -19.10 -6.38
N SER A 165 2.81 -19.45 -6.21
CA SER A 165 2.36 -20.84 -5.96
C SER A 165 2.06 -21.62 -7.24
N LYS A 166 2.10 -20.99 -8.40
CA LYS A 166 1.89 -21.59 -9.74
C LYS A 166 3.18 -22.05 -10.38
#